data_669c9a010bdc4ee0a12d6e088e7cbc26
#
_entry.id   669c9a010bdc4ee0a12d6e088e7cbc26
#
_cell.length_a   1.000
_cell.length_b   1.000
_cell.length_c   1.000
_cell.angle_alpha   90.00
_cell.angle_beta   90.00
_cell.angle_gamma   90.00
#
_symmetry.space_group_name_H-M   'P 1'
#
loop_
_entity.id
_entity.type
_entity.pdbx_description
1 polymer ?
#
loop_
_entity_poly.entity_id
_entity_poly.type
_entity_poly.pdbx_seq_one_letter_code
_entity_poly.pdbx_strand_id
1 'polypeptide(L)'
;ATKERPRIRATSPATADICDKLELDLVGVCSSTVSTIPDRYKDVETVGTAMSPDMEIVSSLNPDWILSPVSLQSDLQPKYEAIDTDWAFLNLRSVPGMYRSIQELGEIFDREDQAQKLVDEFTEFYDDYKKKNEGKDHPKVMILMGLPGSYIIATPNSYVGSLVELAGGENVYSDTDQEFLTVNTEDMKTKEPDI
;
A
#
# COMPACT_ATOMS: atom_id res chain seq x y z
N ALA A 1 -23.02 13.54 1.26
CA ALA A 1 -23.61 12.34 0.64
C ALA A 1 -22.76 11.97 -0.56
N THR A 2 -22.23 10.75 -0.57
CA THR A 2 -21.43 10.22 -1.69
C THR A 2 -22.33 10.15 -2.93
N LYS A 3 -21.78 10.54 -4.09
CA LYS A 3 -22.52 10.42 -5.36
C LYS A 3 -22.77 8.93 -5.66
N GLU A 4 -23.90 8.63 -6.28
CA GLU A 4 -24.30 7.26 -6.66
C GLU A 4 -23.23 6.54 -7.54
N ARG A 5 -22.44 7.32 -8.31
CA ARG A 5 -21.25 6.86 -9.07
C ARG A 5 -20.14 7.91 -8.98
N PRO A 6 -19.32 7.89 -7.94
CA PRO A 6 -18.22 8.85 -7.81
C PRO A 6 -17.17 8.62 -8.88
N ARG A 7 -16.58 9.71 -9.37
CA ARG A 7 -15.47 9.70 -10.32
C ARG A 7 -14.17 9.56 -9.54
N ILE A 8 -13.62 8.35 -9.49
CA ILE A 8 -12.46 8.01 -8.66
C ILE A 8 -11.22 7.90 -9.53
N ARG A 9 -10.11 8.33 -8.99
CA ARG A 9 -8.79 8.14 -9.55
C ARG A 9 -7.87 7.47 -8.57
N ALA A 10 -7.13 6.46 -9.04
CA ALA A 10 -6.07 5.78 -8.30
C ALA A 10 -4.70 6.17 -8.85
N THR A 11 -3.80 6.67 -7.99
CA THR A 11 -2.51 7.21 -8.42
C THR A 11 -1.34 6.23 -8.30
N SER A 12 -1.55 5.03 -7.77
CA SER A 12 -0.51 4.00 -7.68
C SER A 12 -1.05 2.63 -8.10
N PRO A 13 -0.19 1.68 -8.51
CA PRO A 13 -0.61 0.32 -8.82
C PRO A 13 -1.32 -0.36 -7.64
N ALA A 14 -0.78 -0.25 -6.43
CA ALA A 14 -1.37 -0.84 -5.23
C ALA A 14 -2.77 -0.26 -4.93
N THR A 15 -2.95 1.05 -5.11
CA THR A 15 -4.26 1.70 -4.95
C THR A 15 -5.24 1.22 -6.01
N ALA A 16 -4.80 1.05 -7.25
CA ALA A 16 -5.62 0.50 -8.33
C ALA A 16 -6.04 -0.95 -8.06
N ASP A 17 -5.14 -1.78 -7.53
CA ASP A 17 -5.43 -3.15 -7.13
C ASP A 17 -6.52 -3.21 -6.04
N ILE A 18 -6.44 -2.34 -5.05
CA ILE A 18 -7.46 -2.22 -4.00
C ILE A 18 -8.80 -1.81 -4.59
N CYS A 19 -8.82 -0.82 -5.49
CA CYS A 19 -10.05 -0.40 -6.17
C CYS A 19 -10.68 -1.54 -6.98
N ASP A 20 -9.86 -2.34 -7.68
CA ASP A 20 -10.34 -3.51 -8.42
C ASP A 20 -10.97 -4.56 -7.50
N LYS A 21 -10.31 -4.86 -6.37
CA LYS A 21 -10.83 -5.77 -5.34
C LYS A 21 -12.15 -5.30 -4.72
N LEU A 22 -12.35 -4.00 -4.60
CA LEU A 22 -13.59 -3.38 -4.13
C LEU A 22 -14.63 -3.18 -5.26
N GLU A 23 -14.34 -3.62 -6.47
CA GLU A 23 -15.21 -3.47 -7.64
C GLU A 23 -15.58 -2.01 -7.93
N LEU A 24 -14.61 -1.10 -7.74
CA LEU A 24 -14.78 0.33 -8.03
C LEU A 24 -14.36 0.65 -9.46
N ASP A 25 -15.15 1.48 -10.13
CA ASP A 25 -14.78 2.05 -11.42
C ASP A 25 -13.83 3.24 -11.22
N LEU A 26 -12.84 3.38 -12.11
CA LEU A 26 -11.90 4.49 -12.13
C LEU A 26 -12.07 5.32 -13.39
N VAL A 27 -11.87 6.63 -13.28
CA VAL A 27 -11.78 7.56 -14.43
C VAL A 27 -10.34 7.91 -14.79
N GLY A 28 -9.40 7.56 -13.94
CA GLY A 28 -7.97 7.74 -14.15
C GLY A 28 -7.16 6.76 -13.33
N VAL A 29 -6.04 6.31 -13.88
CA VAL A 29 -5.13 5.34 -13.26
C VAL A 29 -3.68 5.74 -13.53
N CYS A 30 -2.75 5.34 -12.66
CA CYS A 30 -1.32 5.60 -12.86
C CYS A 30 -0.74 4.76 -14.00
N SER A 31 0.36 5.25 -14.60
CA SER A 31 1.25 4.42 -15.39
C SER A 31 2.29 3.74 -14.51
N SER A 32 2.69 2.52 -14.87
CA SER A 32 3.76 1.80 -14.20
C SER A 32 4.54 0.96 -15.20
N THR A 33 5.85 0.90 -15.01
CA THR A 33 6.77 0.03 -15.78
C THR A 33 7.19 -1.22 -14.99
N VAL A 34 6.88 -1.25 -13.70
CA VAL A 34 7.30 -2.31 -12.77
C VAL A 34 6.14 -3.18 -12.28
N SER A 35 4.92 -2.72 -12.43
CA SER A 35 3.72 -3.43 -12.01
C SER A 35 2.65 -3.33 -13.08
N THR A 36 1.87 -4.39 -13.25
CA THR A 36 0.70 -4.37 -14.14
C THR A 36 -0.48 -3.68 -13.45
N ILE A 37 -1.25 -2.94 -14.23
CA ILE A 37 -2.52 -2.39 -13.78
C ILE A 37 -3.61 -3.44 -14.04
N PRO A 38 -4.62 -3.59 -13.15
CA PRO A 38 -5.71 -4.53 -13.36
C PRO A 38 -6.40 -4.38 -14.71
N ASP A 39 -6.76 -5.49 -15.34
CA ASP A 39 -7.41 -5.51 -16.66
C ASP A 39 -8.70 -4.70 -16.71
N ARG A 40 -9.40 -4.56 -15.58
CA ARG A 40 -10.58 -3.68 -15.42
C ARG A 40 -10.29 -2.24 -15.89
N TYR A 41 -9.05 -1.78 -15.75
CA TYR A 41 -8.64 -0.38 -16.00
C TYR A 41 -7.77 -0.21 -17.25
N LYS A 42 -7.67 -1.21 -18.10
CA LYS A 42 -6.82 -1.18 -19.31
C LYS A 42 -7.14 -0.05 -20.30
N ASP A 43 -8.40 0.36 -20.33
CA ASP A 43 -8.90 1.41 -21.24
C ASP A 43 -9.14 2.75 -20.51
N VAL A 44 -8.71 2.86 -19.25
CA VAL A 44 -8.85 4.07 -18.43
C VAL A 44 -7.71 5.04 -18.72
N GLU A 45 -7.99 6.34 -18.71
CA GLU A 45 -7.01 7.40 -18.93
C GLU A 45 -5.84 7.31 -17.94
N THR A 46 -4.62 7.41 -18.46
CA THR A 46 -3.39 7.35 -17.66
C THR A 46 -2.98 8.75 -17.20
N VAL A 47 -2.74 8.89 -15.90
CA VAL A 47 -2.51 10.20 -15.25
C VAL A 47 -1.06 10.43 -14.80
N GLY A 48 -0.11 9.75 -15.42
CA GLY A 48 1.31 9.81 -15.03
C GLY A 48 1.70 8.75 -14.00
N THR A 49 2.90 8.86 -13.47
CA THR A 49 3.43 7.91 -12.48
C THR A 49 2.90 8.20 -11.07
N ALA A 50 3.04 7.22 -10.16
CA ALA A 50 2.61 7.39 -8.76
C ALA A 50 3.32 8.56 -8.06
N MET A 51 4.61 8.77 -8.32
CA MET A 51 5.40 9.83 -7.70
C MET A 51 5.21 11.20 -8.38
N SER A 52 4.81 11.20 -9.65
CA SER A 52 4.64 12.41 -10.45
C SER A 52 3.38 12.30 -11.33
N PRO A 53 2.20 12.44 -10.72
CA PRO A 53 0.95 12.48 -11.46
C PRO A 53 0.90 13.76 -12.32
N ASP A 54 0.38 13.63 -13.53
CA ASP A 54 0.11 14.78 -14.40
C ASP A 54 -1.13 15.51 -13.90
N MET A 55 -0.94 16.62 -13.22
CA MET A 55 -2.03 17.37 -12.58
C MET A 55 -2.96 18.07 -13.58
N GLU A 56 -2.54 18.30 -14.82
CA GLU A 56 -3.42 18.82 -15.88
C GLU A 56 -4.41 17.74 -16.30
N ILE A 57 -3.94 16.52 -16.55
CA ILE A 57 -4.81 15.38 -16.86
C ILE A 57 -5.70 15.08 -15.63
N VAL A 58 -5.08 15.07 -14.42
CA VAL A 58 -5.81 14.88 -13.16
C VAL A 58 -7.01 15.82 -13.07
N SER A 59 -6.79 17.10 -13.24
CA SER A 59 -7.84 18.12 -13.14
C SER A 59 -8.87 18.02 -14.27
N SER A 60 -8.44 17.74 -15.52
CA SER A 60 -9.33 17.66 -16.68
C SER A 60 -10.37 16.55 -16.58
N LEU A 61 -10.08 15.51 -15.83
CA LEU A 61 -11.01 14.39 -15.61
C LEU A 61 -12.08 14.69 -14.55
N ASN A 62 -12.04 15.86 -13.90
CA ASN A 62 -12.99 16.27 -12.85
C ASN A 62 -13.28 15.14 -11.85
N PRO A 63 -12.28 14.63 -11.12
CA PRO A 63 -12.51 13.57 -10.15
C PRO A 63 -13.31 14.08 -8.96
N ASP A 64 -14.14 13.23 -8.41
CA ASP A 64 -14.75 13.45 -7.10
C ASP A 64 -13.77 13.03 -5.99
N TRP A 65 -12.96 12.01 -6.25
CA TRP A 65 -11.98 11.46 -5.32
C TRP A 65 -10.65 11.14 -5.97
N ILE A 66 -9.57 11.40 -5.25
CA ILE A 66 -8.21 10.94 -5.60
C ILE A 66 -7.70 10.05 -4.46
N LEU A 67 -7.28 8.83 -4.79
CA LEU A 67 -6.76 7.85 -3.86
C LEU A 67 -5.27 7.64 -4.10
N SER A 68 -4.46 7.80 -3.06
CA SER A 68 -3.00 7.72 -3.11
C SER A 68 -2.43 7.00 -1.90
N PRO A 69 -1.22 6.44 -1.96
CA PRO A 69 -0.57 5.88 -0.79
C PRO A 69 -0.09 6.98 0.17
N VAL A 70 -0.21 6.74 1.47
CA VAL A 70 0.19 7.70 2.52
C VAL A 70 1.68 8.07 2.47
N SER A 71 2.53 7.21 1.91
CA SER A 71 3.95 7.48 1.73
C SER A 71 4.26 8.69 0.83
N LEU A 72 3.30 9.09 -0.02
CA LEU A 72 3.41 10.24 -0.92
C LEU A 72 2.59 11.45 -0.46
N GLN A 73 2.00 11.38 0.74
CA GLN A 73 1.09 12.42 1.23
C GLN A 73 1.73 13.80 1.28
N SER A 74 2.95 13.91 1.82
CA SER A 74 3.64 15.20 1.95
C SER A 74 3.86 15.90 0.61
N ASP A 75 4.09 15.13 -0.45
CA ASP A 75 4.35 15.67 -1.80
C ASP A 75 3.07 15.93 -2.59
N LEU A 76 2.03 15.12 -2.41
CA LEU A 76 0.83 15.14 -3.24
C LEU A 76 -0.33 15.93 -2.64
N GLN A 77 -0.49 15.96 -1.32
CA GLN A 77 -1.60 16.65 -0.68
C GLN A 77 -1.70 18.13 -1.09
N PRO A 78 -0.60 18.93 -1.09
CA PRO A 78 -0.69 20.33 -1.54
C PRO A 78 -1.16 20.50 -2.98
N LYS A 79 -0.88 19.51 -3.84
CA LYS A 79 -1.34 19.52 -5.24
C LYS A 79 -2.83 19.23 -5.35
N TYR A 80 -3.35 18.36 -4.48
CA TYR A 80 -4.78 18.01 -4.45
C TYR A 80 -5.63 19.13 -3.83
N GLU A 81 -5.09 19.82 -2.82
CA GLU A 81 -5.73 21.01 -2.21
C GLU A 81 -5.92 22.15 -3.20
N ALA A 82 -5.13 22.19 -4.28
CA ALA A 82 -5.24 23.20 -5.33
C ALA A 82 -6.37 22.94 -6.34
N ILE A 83 -7.03 21.79 -6.27
CA ILE A 83 -8.15 21.41 -7.13
C ILE A 83 -9.37 21.05 -6.28
N ASP A 84 -10.56 21.22 -6.82
CA ASP A 84 -11.83 20.95 -6.13
C ASP A 84 -12.15 19.44 -6.20
N THR A 85 -11.54 18.67 -5.28
CA THR A 85 -11.72 17.21 -5.19
C THR A 85 -11.51 16.75 -3.75
N ASP A 86 -12.16 15.67 -3.37
CA ASP A 86 -11.83 14.95 -2.14
C ASP A 86 -10.63 14.03 -2.38
N TRP A 87 -9.90 13.70 -1.33
CA TRP A 87 -8.78 12.75 -1.41
C TRP A 87 -8.71 11.86 -0.18
N ALA A 88 -8.11 10.69 -0.37
CA ALA A 88 -7.74 9.80 0.72
C ALA A 88 -6.34 9.24 0.50
N PHE A 89 -5.55 9.21 1.58
CA PHE A 89 -4.23 8.59 1.60
C PHE A 89 -4.30 7.27 2.35
N LEU A 90 -4.08 6.17 1.62
CA LEU A 90 -4.20 4.82 2.14
C LEU A 90 -2.94 4.43 2.91
N ASN A 91 -3.11 3.83 4.09
CA ASN A 91 -1.99 3.29 4.86
C ASN A 91 -1.54 1.95 4.30
N LEU A 92 -0.62 1.99 3.35
CA LEU A 92 0.01 0.81 2.75
C LEU A 92 1.38 0.48 3.37
N ARG A 93 1.68 0.98 4.58
CA ARG A 93 2.92 0.73 5.32
C ARG A 93 2.91 -0.57 6.10
N SER A 94 1.73 -1.14 6.32
CA SER A 94 1.57 -2.42 7.02
C SER A 94 0.37 -3.19 6.47
N VAL A 95 0.38 -4.51 6.67
CA VAL A 95 -0.77 -5.36 6.30
C VAL A 95 -2.03 -4.97 7.07
N PRO A 96 -2.00 -4.80 8.43
CA PRO A 96 -3.17 -4.33 9.16
C PRO A 96 -3.66 -2.95 8.72
N GLY A 97 -2.74 -2.02 8.44
CA GLY A 97 -3.06 -0.68 7.93
C GLY A 97 -3.75 -0.72 6.58
N MET A 98 -3.30 -1.59 5.67
CA MET A 98 -3.92 -1.81 4.37
C MET A 98 -5.37 -2.29 4.51
N TYR A 99 -5.64 -3.30 5.33
CA TYR A 99 -6.99 -3.81 5.53
C TYR A 99 -7.91 -2.80 6.21
N ARG A 100 -7.39 -1.99 7.13
CA ARG A 100 -8.16 -0.86 7.70
C ARG A 100 -8.53 0.15 6.61
N SER A 101 -7.59 0.53 5.75
CA SER A 101 -7.87 1.42 4.61
C SER A 101 -8.90 0.82 3.64
N ILE A 102 -8.86 -0.49 3.39
CA ILE A 102 -9.87 -1.19 2.58
C ILE A 102 -11.26 -1.07 3.23
N GLN A 103 -11.37 -1.24 4.55
CA GLN A 103 -12.64 -1.09 5.27
C GLN A 103 -13.16 0.36 5.17
N GLU A 104 -12.30 1.35 5.37
CA GLU A 104 -12.66 2.77 5.26
C GLU A 104 -13.13 3.12 3.83
N LEU A 105 -12.46 2.62 2.80
CA LEU A 105 -12.92 2.79 1.41
C LEU A 105 -14.26 2.10 1.16
N GLY A 106 -14.48 0.93 1.76
CA GLY A 106 -15.76 0.22 1.71
C GLY A 106 -16.90 1.10 2.24
N GLU A 107 -16.70 1.75 3.39
CA GLU A 107 -17.68 2.66 3.98
C GLU A 107 -17.91 3.93 3.13
N ILE A 108 -16.83 4.51 2.57
CA ILE A 108 -16.91 5.72 1.74
C ILE A 108 -17.68 5.47 0.44
N PHE A 109 -17.47 4.30 -0.19
CA PHE A 109 -17.96 4.01 -1.54
C PHE A 109 -19.06 2.95 -1.61
N ASP A 110 -19.71 2.64 -0.50
CA ASP A 110 -20.77 1.62 -0.40
C ASP A 110 -20.30 0.24 -0.93
N ARG A 111 -19.13 -0.20 -0.43
CA ARG A 111 -18.48 -1.48 -0.76
C ARG A 111 -18.10 -2.27 0.50
N GLU A 112 -18.88 -2.13 1.57
CA GLU A 112 -18.62 -2.79 2.85
C GLU A 112 -18.60 -4.31 2.71
N ASP A 113 -19.47 -4.89 1.88
CA ASP A 113 -19.52 -6.33 1.66
C ASP A 113 -18.25 -6.84 1.00
N GLN A 114 -17.75 -6.15 -0.03
CA GLN A 114 -16.49 -6.47 -0.71
C GLN A 114 -15.30 -6.31 0.24
N ALA A 115 -15.28 -5.22 1.01
CA ALA A 115 -14.23 -4.97 2.00
C ALA A 115 -14.22 -6.05 3.09
N GLN A 116 -15.39 -6.38 3.64
CA GLN A 116 -15.52 -7.41 4.66
C GLN A 116 -15.08 -8.79 4.15
N LYS A 117 -15.43 -9.14 2.92
CA LYS A 117 -14.98 -10.37 2.29
C LYS A 117 -13.44 -10.47 2.24
N LEU A 118 -12.76 -9.39 1.85
CA LEU A 118 -11.28 -9.34 1.81
C LEU A 118 -10.67 -9.52 3.21
N VAL A 119 -11.25 -8.86 4.22
CA VAL A 119 -10.80 -8.99 5.61
C VAL A 119 -11.02 -10.41 6.13
N ASP A 120 -12.18 -11.01 5.86
CA ASP A 120 -12.51 -12.37 6.30
C ASP A 120 -11.60 -13.42 5.65
N GLU A 121 -11.34 -13.31 4.34
CA GLU A 121 -10.41 -14.18 3.61
C GLU A 121 -9.00 -14.12 4.21
N PHE A 122 -8.51 -12.93 4.52
CA PHE A 122 -7.21 -12.77 5.17
C PHE A 122 -7.20 -13.33 6.59
N THR A 123 -8.21 -13.03 7.38
CA THR A 123 -8.32 -13.49 8.77
C THR A 123 -8.36 -15.02 8.86
N GLU A 124 -9.14 -15.66 8.00
CA GLU A 124 -9.22 -17.12 7.93
C GLU A 124 -7.88 -17.74 7.51
N PHE A 125 -7.25 -17.20 6.48
CA PHE A 125 -5.93 -17.63 6.04
C PHE A 125 -4.89 -17.48 7.15
N TYR A 126 -4.87 -16.33 7.83
CA TYR A 126 -3.88 -16.05 8.87
C TYR A 126 -4.10 -16.89 10.13
N ASP A 127 -5.33 -17.13 10.53
CA ASP A 127 -5.65 -18.00 11.66
C ASP A 127 -5.21 -19.45 11.40
N ASP A 128 -5.43 -19.97 10.20
CA ASP A 128 -4.94 -21.29 9.78
C ASP A 128 -3.40 -21.33 9.74
N TYR A 129 -2.78 -20.30 9.21
CA TYR A 129 -1.33 -20.15 9.19
C TYR A 129 -0.72 -20.16 10.60
N LYS A 130 -1.28 -19.41 11.55
CA LYS A 130 -0.83 -19.39 12.94
C LYS A 130 -0.92 -20.76 13.59
N LYS A 131 -2.03 -21.48 13.40
CA LYS A 131 -2.22 -22.83 13.94
C LYS A 131 -1.18 -23.82 13.40
N LYS A 132 -0.88 -23.76 12.09
CA LYS A 132 0.12 -24.63 11.46
C LYS A 132 1.55 -24.33 11.90
N ASN A 133 1.82 -23.15 12.40
CA ASN A 133 3.14 -22.69 12.81
C ASN A 133 3.28 -22.55 14.33
N GLU A 134 2.27 -22.93 15.11
CA GLU A 134 2.31 -22.93 16.56
C GLU A 134 3.46 -23.77 17.10
N GLY A 135 4.26 -23.19 18.00
CA GLY A 135 5.42 -23.86 18.62
C GLY A 135 6.66 -23.99 17.72
N LYS A 136 6.68 -23.38 16.52
CA LYS A 136 7.88 -23.28 15.70
C LYS A 136 8.76 -22.12 16.15
N ASP A 137 10.06 -22.23 15.86
CA ASP A 137 11.03 -21.18 16.16
C ASP A 137 10.72 -19.89 15.37
N HIS A 138 11.09 -18.76 15.96
CA HIS A 138 11.03 -17.44 15.36
C HIS A 138 12.42 -17.00 14.90
N PRO A 139 12.78 -17.16 13.62
CA PRO A 139 14.11 -16.80 13.13
C PRO A 139 14.32 -15.29 13.18
N LYS A 140 15.56 -14.90 13.47
CA LYS A 140 16.00 -13.52 13.33
C LYS A 140 16.21 -13.19 11.86
N VAL A 141 15.53 -12.15 11.37
CA VAL A 141 15.49 -11.79 9.96
C VAL A 141 16.06 -10.39 9.72
N MET A 142 16.95 -10.27 8.74
CA MET A 142 17.39 -9.00 8.19
C MET A 142 16.81 -8.84 6.79
N ILE A 143 16.08 -7.75 6.56
CA ILE A 143 15.40 -7.50 5.28
C ILE A 143 16.17 -6.42 4.52
N LEU A 144 16.70 -6.77 3.37
CA LEU A 144 17.38 -5.85 2.47
C LEU A 144 16.51 -5.59 1.23
N MET A 145 16.24 -4.33 0.95
CA MET A 145 15.58 -3.89 -0.27
C MET A 145 16.62 -3.35 -1.25
N GLY A 146 16.72 -3.96 -2.43
CA GLY A 146 17.59 -3.50 -3.50
C GLY A 146 17.04 -2.25 -4.17
N LEU A 147 17.89 -1.26 -4.36
CA LEU A 147 17.65 -0.07 -5.17
C LEU A 147 18.73 -0.01 -6.26
N PRO A 148 18.52 0.73 -7.38
CA PRO A 148 19.57 0.90 -8.37
C PRO A 148 20.86 1.42 -7.74
N GLY A 149 21.90 0.56 -7.67
CA GLY A 149 23.22 0.89 -7.12
C GLY A 149 23.34 0.91 -5.60
N SER A 150 22.30 0.53 -4.83
CA SER A 150 22.33 0.55 -3.37
C SER A 150 21.35 -0.44 -2.74
N TYR A 151 21.36 -0.50 -1.40
CA TYR A 151 20.40 -1.24 -0.59
C TYR A 151 19.91 -0.37 0.56
N ILE A 152 18.70 -0.63 1.01
CA ILE A 152 18.16 -0.11 2.27
C ILE A 152 17.68 -1.27 3.14
N ILE A 153 17.64 -1.04 4.45
CA ILE A 153 17.13 -2.01 5.42
C ILE A 153 15.67 -1.72 5.67
N ALA A 154 14.79 -2.73 5.55
CA ALA A 154 13.39 -2.62 5.89
C ALA A 154 13.16 -3.02 7.35
N THR A 155 12.51 -2.13 8.10
CA THR A 155 12.15 -2.33 9.50
C THR A 155 10.74 -2.92 9.65
N PRO A 156 10.30 -3.28 10.86
CA PRO A 156 8.90 -3.68 11.10
C PRO A 156 7.86 -2.63 10.72
N ASN A 157 8.25 -1.36 10.61
CA ASN A 157 7.37 -0.25 10.24
C ASN A 157 7.15 -0.12 8.73
N SER A 158 7.77 -0.99 7.92
CA SER A 158 7.55 -1.13 6.48
C SER A 158 6.51 -2.22 6.19
N TYR A 159 5.92 -2.19 4.99
CA TYR A 159 4.98 -3.22 4.59
C TYR A 159 5.62 -4.62 4.59
N VAL A 160 6.79 -4.77 3.96
CA VAL A 160 7.51 -6.05 3.95
C VAL A 160 7.93 -6.48 5.35
N GLY A 161 8.33 -5.55 6.21
CA GLY A 161 8.62 -5.81 7.62
C GLY A 161 7.41 -6.34 8.38
N SER A 162 6.24 -5.78 8.13
CA SER A 162 4.97 -6.25 8.72
C SER A 162 4.61 -7.66 8.26
N LEU A 163 4.87 -8.02 7.00
CA LEU A 163 4.68 -9.37 6.48
C LEU A 163 5.59 -10.39 7.18
N VAL A 164 6.86 -10.03 7.37
CA VAL A 164 7.82 -10.91 8.06
C VAL A 164 7.40 -11.15 9.52
N GLU A 165 6.93 -10.13 10.22
CA GLU A 165 6.41 -10.28 11.59
C GLU A 165 5.16 -11.19 11.62
N LEU A 166 4.21 -10.98 10.72
CA LEU A 166 3.03 -11.85 10.61
C LEU A 166 3.41 -13.30 10.28
N ALA A 167 4.48 -13.50 9.53
CA ALA A 167 5.03 -14.82 9.22
C ALA A 167 5.77 -15.47 10.40
N GLY A 168 6.02 -14.76 11.49
CA GLY A 168 6.70 -15.24 12.68
C GLY A 168 8.20 -14.96 12.73
N GLY A 169 8.75 -14.16 11.83
CA GLY A 169 10.15 -13.70 11.87
C GLY A 169 10.34 -12.55 12.85
N GLU A 170 11.52 -12.49 13.46
CA GLU A 170 11.95 -11.37 14.30
C GLU A 170 12.88 -10.45 13.50
N ASN A 171 12.44 -9.24 13.18
CA ASN A 171 13.26 -8.27 12.49
C ASN A 171 14.39 -7.78 13.42
N VAL A 172 15.66 -7.93 13.00
CA VAL A 172 16.84 -7.52 13.80
C VAL A 172 16.97 -6.00 13.95
N TYR A 173 16.16 -5.22 13.22
CA TYR A 173 16.09 -3.76 13.28
C TYR A 173 14.76 -3.28 13.80
N SER A 174 14.30 -3.81 14.93
CA SER A 174 12.99 -3.49 15.53
C SER A 174 13.01 -2.25 16.44
N ASP A 175 14.18 -1.76 16.83
CA ASP A 175 14.33 -0.61 17.74
C ASP A 175 14.43 0.71 16.97
N THR A 176 13.38 1.05 16.24
CA THR A 176 13.30 2.29 15.45
C THR A 176 11.85 2.58 15.05
N ASP A 177 11.54 3.87 14.88
CA ASP A 177 10.27 4.33 14.32
C ASP A 177 10.34 4.55 12.79
N GLN A 178 11.53 4.42 12.19
CA GLN A 178 11.73 4.59 10.77
C GLN A 178 11.23 3.36 9.98
N GLU A 179 10.69 3.60 8.81
CA GLU A 179 10.25 2.54 7.88
C GLU A 179 11.44 1.83 7.23
N PHE A 180 12.46 2.61 6.86
CA PHE A 180 13.70 2.13 6.24
C PHE A 180 14.92 2.76 6.88
N LEU A 181 16.03 2.02 6.90
CA LEU A 181 17.32 2.47 7.40
C LEU A 181 18.39 2.39 6.30
N THR A 182 19.36 3.28 6.40
CA THR A 182 20.56 3.23 5.55
C THR A 182 21.42 2.03 5.94
N VAL A 183 21.99 1.34 4.97
CA VAL A 183 22.91 0.20 5.20
C VAL A 183 24.19 0.67 5.88
N ASN A 184 24.53 0.00 6.97
CA ASN A 184 25.82 0.12 7.67
C ASN A 184 26.37 -1.30 7.89
N THR A 185 27.39 -1.67 7.13
CA THR A 185 27.96 -3.02 7.15
C THR A 185 28.58 -3.42 8.48
N GLU A 186 29.11 -2.49 9.24
CA GLU A 186 29.67 -2.77 10.58
C GLU A 186 28.55 -3.11 11.56
N ASP A 187 27.46 -2.33 11.56
CA ASP A 187 26.29 -2.58 12.39
C ASP A 187 25.61 -3.90 11.99
N MET A 188 25.42 -4.15 10.69
CA MET A 188 24.83 -5.37 10.17
C MET A 188 25.51 -6.64 10.67
N LYS A 189 26.85 -6.64 10.76
CA LYS A 189 27.64 -7.78 11.29
C LYS A 189 27.34 -8.08 12.74
N THR A 190 26.91 -7.09 13.52
CA THR A 190 26.58 -7.27 14.95
C THR A 190 25.21 -7.86 15.18
N LYS A 191 24.32 -7.86 14.17
CA LYS A 191 22.92 -8.28 14.30
C LYS A 191 22.71 -9.80 14.28
N GLU A 192 23.67 -10.54 13.71
CA GLU A 192 23.65 -12.00 13.65
C GLU A 192 22.28 -12.58 13.22
N PRO A 193 21.74 -12.21 12.03
CA PRO A 193 20.48 -12.76 11.57
C PRO A 193 20.61 -14.25 11.21
N ASP A 194 19.53 -14.99 11.36
CA ASP A 194 19.42 -16.39 10.88
C ASP A 194 19.13 -16.43 9.37
N ILE A 195 18.40 -15.41 8.88
CA ILE A 195 17.98 -15.23 7.49
C ILE A 195 18.18 -13.78 7.07
#